data_5568bbaa18f8d1c79eb7a9ac784a3fd4
#
_entry.id   5568bbaa18f8d1c79eb7a9ac784a3fd4
#
_cell.length_a   1.000
_cell.length_b   1.000
_cell.length_c   1.000
_cell.angle_alpha   90.00
_cell.angle_beta   90.00
_cell.angle_gamma   90.00
#
_symmetry.space_group_name_H-M   'P 1'
#
loop_
_entity.id
_entity.type
_entity.pdbx_description
1 polymer ?
#
loop_
_entity_poly.entity_id
_entity_poly.type
_entity_poly.pdbx_seq_one_letter_code
_entity_poly.pdbx_strand_id
1 'polypeptide(L)'
;NNKNYPRINRLRYLAEHKLSTKKISPKKIINWFNDNQPLSGFGKLILGESLIAEGNSREGIKLIKDGWITANLSRSDMKFFRKKYKKYLQADDYIKRADYLAWENKYWDLKRMLRYLPKDYELLYTARQLLMSKSYGVDNAIKKVPKKFINDAGLNYDRLKWRRKRGRLDGSLEILLKIKNNKKYLIRPDKWWKERAIISRSL
;
A
#
# COMPACT_ATOMS: atom_id res chain seq x y z
N ASN A 1 -10.66 5.70 30.74
CA ASN A 1 -10.92 5.40 29.30
C ASN A 1 -12.01 6.35 28.78
N ASN A 2 -11.61 7.53 28.36
CA ASN A 2 -12.54 8.52 27.81
C ASN A 2 -12.75 8.24 26.30
N LYS A 3 -13.69 7.35 25.95
CA LYS A 3 -14.01 6.97 24.56
C LYS A 3 -14.49 8.15 23.70
N ASN A 4 -14.97 9.20 24.34
CA ASN A 4 -15.52 10.40 23.68
C ASN A 4 -14.49 11.53 23.52
N TYR A 5 -13.19 11.26 23.82
CA TYR A 5 -12.18 12.30 23.66
C TYR A 5 -12.01 12.68 22.19
N PRO A 6 -12.06 13.97 21.85
CA PRO A 6 -11.84 14.42 20.48
C PRO A 6 -10.52 13.87 19.92
N ARG A 7 -10.56 13.29 18.71
CA ARG A 7 -9.38 12.73 18.03
C ARG A 7 -8.76 11.51 18.73
N ILE A 8 -9.48 10.77 19.56
CA ILE A 8 -8.98 9.57 20.25
C ILE A 8 -8.33 8.56 19.27
N ASN A 9 -8.89 8.36 18.09
CA ASN A 9 -8.31 7.48 17.06
C ASN A 9 -6.94 7.98 16.56
N ARG A 10 -6.74 9.29 16.46
CA ARG A 10 -5.43 9.86 16.13
C ARG A 10 -4.39 9.60 17.23
N LEU A 11 -4.79 9.78 18.46
CA LEU A 11 -3.92 9.50 19.61
C LEU A 11 -3.55 8.02 19.70
N ARG A 12 -4.53 7.13 19.50
CA ARG A 12 -4.28 5.68 19.42
C ARG A 12 -3.34 5.32 18.29
N TYR A 13 -3.57 5.85 17.08
CA TYR A 13 -2.67 5.64 15.94
C TYR A 13 -1.23 6.04 16.26
N LEU A 14 -1.02 7.19 16.91
CA LEU A 14 0.31 7.66 17.29
C LEU A 14 0.92 6.78 18.40
N ALA A 15 0.12 6.35 19.37
CA ALA A 15 0.55 5.47 20.46
C ALA A 15 0.99 4.10 19.95
N GLU A 16 0.31 3.53 18.93
CA GLU A 16 0.72 2.28 18.29
C GLU A 16 2.17 2.33 17.80
N HIS A 17 2.64 3.46 17.29
CA HIS A 17 4.02 3.63 16.81
C HIS A 17 5.06 3.74 17.94
N LYS A 18 4.62 3.83 19.20
CA LYS A 18 5.49 3.81 20.39
C LYS A 18 5.59 2.42 21.04
N LEU A 19 4.75 1.49 20.63
CA LEU A 19 4.79 0.11 21.11
C LEU A 19 6.06 -0.59 20.62
N SER A 20 6.64 -1.42 21.49
CA SER A 20 7.84 -2.20 21.15
C SER A 20 7.87 -3.49 21.97
N THR A 21 7.94 -4.62 21.30
CA THR A 21 8.09 -5.94 21.93
C THR A 21 9.43 -6.14 22.64
N LYS A 22 10.39 -5.23 22.45
CA LYS A 22 11.65 -5.20 23.20
C LYS A 22 11.53 -4.56 24.57
N LYS A 23 10.54 -3.66 24.75
CA LYS A 23 10.37 -2.87 25.98
C LYS A 23 9.11 -3.23 26.76
N ILE A 24 8.13 -3.80 26.11
CA ILE A 24 6.81 -4.11 26.67
C ILE A 24 6.53 -5.59 26.42
N SER A 25 6.10 -6.30 27.47
CA SER A 25 5.80 -7.74 27.34
C SER A 25 4.62 -7.98 26.37
N PRO A 26 4.61 -9.11 25.64
CA PRO A 26 3.56 -9.46 24.71
C PRO A 26 2.15 -9.39 25.31
N LYS A 27 1.95 -9.93 26.51
CA LYS A 27 0.67 -9.85 27.24
C LYS A 27 0.18 -8.42 27.46
N LYS A 28 1.09 -7.50 27.87
CA LYS A 28 0.72 -6.09 28.05
C LYS A 28 0.34 -5.42 26.74
N ILE A 29 1.00 -5.76 25.64
CA ILE A 29 0.64 -5.23 24.31
C ILE A 29 -0.74 -5.74 23.90
N ILE A 30 -1.01 -7.03 24.01
CA ILE A 30 -2.32 -7.62 23.69
C ILE A 30 -3.42 -6.95 24.53
N ASN A 31 -3.21 -6.83 25.85
CA ASN A 31 -4.16 -6.17 26.75
C ASN A 31 -4.36 -4.68 26.41
N TRP A 32 -3.32 -4.01 25.91
CA TRP A 32 -3.44 -2.61 25.51
C TRP A 32 -4.37 -2.44 24.30
N PHE A 33 -4.35 -3.37 23.35
CA PHE A 33 -5.31 -3.38 22.25
C PHE A 33 -6.72 -3.73 22.72
N ASN A 34 -6.87 -4.60 23.73
CA ASN A 34 -8.14 -4.96 24.38
C ASN A 34 -9.25 -5.22 23.34
N ASP A 35 -9.01 -6.17 22.45
CA ASP A 35 -9.87 -6.57 21.31
C ASP A 35 -10.15 -5.48 20.27
N ASN A 36 -9.60 -4.29 20.45
CA ASN A 36 -9.69 -3.26 19.42
C ASN A 36 -8.72 -3.54 18.28
N GLN A 37 -9.21 -3.43 17.06
CA GLN A 37 -8.36 -3.57 15.89
C GLN A 37 -7.28 -2.49 15.84
N PRO A 38 -6.03 -2.84 15.46
CA PRO A 38 -4.98 -1.86 15.23
C PRO A 38 -5.37 -0.87 14.12
N LEU A 39 -5.14 0.41 14.38
CA LEU A 39 -5.43 1.49 13.43
C LEU A 39 -4.31 1.66 12.39
N SER A 40 -3.10 1.22 12.71
CA SER A 40 -1.93 1.32 11.83
C SER A 40 -1.40 -0.05 11.40
N GLY A 41 -0.76 -0.09 10.23
CA GLY A 41 -0.01 -1.28 9.82
C GLY A 41 1.12 -1.63 10.79
N PHE A 42 1.74 -0.61 11.42
CA PHE A 42 2.76 -0.84 12.45
C PHE A 42 2.15 -1.52 13.69
N GLY A 43 0.99 -1.04 14.16
CA GLY A 43 0.25 -1.67 15.25
C GLY A 43 -0.09 -3.14 14.96
N LYS A 44 -0.50 -3.45 13.71
CA LYS A 44 -0.73 -4.84 13.27
C LYS A 44 0.53 -5.70 13.37
N LEU A 45 1.70 -5.16 12.98
CA LEU A 45 2.97 -5.87 13.10
C LEU A 45 3.29 -6.20 14.57
N ILE A 46 3.16 -5.24 15.46
CA ILE A 46 3.50 -5.38 16.88
C ILE A 46 2.50 -6.30 17.60
N LEU A 47 1.20 -6.15 17.34
CA LEU A 47 0.19 -7.06 17.90
C LEU A 47 0.38 -8.48 17.39
N GLY A 48 0.61 -8.65 16.08
CA GLY A 48 0.84 -9.96 15.47
C GLY A 48 2.06 -10.67 16.07
N GLU A 49 3.13 -9.92 16.34
CA GLU A 49 4.32 -10.41 17.03
C GLU A 49 4.01 -10.88 18.45
N SER A 50 3.23 -10.09 19.18
CA SER A 50 2.84 -10.40 20.55
C SER A 50 1.96 -11.65 20.62
N LEU A 51 1.01 -11.80 19.68
CA LEU A 51 0.17 -12.99 19.57
C LEU A 51 0.97 -14.26 19.27
N ILE A 52 1.98 -14.18 18.41
CA ILE A 52 2.86 -15.33 18.14
C ILE A 52 3.62 -15.73 19.39
N ALA A 53 4.13 -14.74 20.15
CA ALA A 53 4.87 -14.99 21.38
C ALA A 53 4.01 -15.67 22.48
N GLU A 54 2.70 -15.40 22.50
CA GLU A 54 1.73 -15.99 23.43
C GLU A 54 1.02 -17.24 22.84
N GLY A 55 1.57 -17.83 21.73
CA GLY A 55 1.09 -19.08 21.18
C GLY A 55 0.00 -18.98 20.09
N ASN A 56 -0.62 -17.81 19.90
CA ASN A 56 -1.62 -17.60 18.85
C ASN A 56 -0.95 -17.29 17.49
N SER A 57 -0.23 -18.27 16.96
CA SER A 57 0.56 -18.10 15.73
C SER A 57 -0.28 -17.81 14.50
N ARG A 58 -1.46 -18.44 14.35
CA ARG A 58 -2.31 -18.29 13.16
C ARG A 58 -2.77 -16.85 12.96
N GLU A 59 -3.33 -16.26 14.00
CA GLU A 59 -3.81 -14.87 13.95
C GLU A 59 -2.64 -13.88 13.88
N GLY A 60 -1.58 -14.14 14.64
CA GLY A 60 -0.36 -13.33 14.63
C GLY A 60 0.28 -13.24 13.25
N ILE A 61 0.41 -14.36 12.52
CA ILE A 61 0.95 -14.37 11.15
C ILE A 61 0.05 -13.58 10.20
N LYS A 62 -1.28 -13.71 10.32
CA LYS A 62 -2.23 -12.92 9.52
C LYS A 62 -2.02 -11.43 9.73
N LEU A 63 -1.94 -10.98 10.99
CA LEU A 63 -1.69 -9.58 11.32
C LEU A 63 -0.33 -9.08 10.84
N ILE A 64 0.72 -9.91 10.91
CA ILE A 64 2.04 -9.55 10.37
C ILE A 64 1.95 -9.33 8.86
N LYS A 65 1.27 -10.18 8.10
CA LYS A 65 1.10 -10.01 6.65
C LYS A 65 0.32 -8.75 6.32
N ASP A 66 -0.80 -8.52 6.99
CA ASP A 66 -1.61 -7.32 6.81
C ASP A 66 -0.83 -6.04 7.19
N GLY A 67 -0.10 -6.10 8.29
CA GLY A 67 0.76 -5.02 8.75
C GLY A 67 1.90 -4.75 7.77
N TRP A 68 2.57 -5.80 7.27
CA TRP A 68 3.58 -5.66 6.24
C TRP A 68 3.08 -4.90 5.01
N ILE A 69 1.88 -5.22 4.54
CA ILE A 69 1.29 -4.57 3.36
C ILE A 69 1.08 -3.07 3.60
N THR A 70 0.54 -2.69 4.76
CA THR A 70 -0.01 -1.35 4.99
C THR A 70 0.85 -0.44 5.86
N ALA A 71 1.87 -0.98 6.56
CA ALA A 71 2.69 -0.18 7.46
C ALA A 71 3.50 0.90 6.75
N ASN A 72 3.44 2.11 7.31
CA ASN A 72 4.36 3.19 6.93
C ASN A 72 5.68 2.96 7.65
N LEU A 73 6.67 2.45 6.93
CA LEU A 73 7.96 2.03 7.47
C LEU A 73 9.08 2.93 6.96
N SER A 74 9.97 3.33 7.85
CA SER A 74 11.25 3.93 7.44
C SER A 74 12.08 2.91 6.63
N ARG A 75 13.15 3.37 5.99
CA ARG A 75 14.07 2.47 5.27
C ARG A 75 14.68 1.40 6.19
N SER A 76 15.05 1.78 7.40
CA SER A 76 15.60 0.89 8.43
C SER A 76 14.57 -0.12 8.91
N ASP A 77 13.34 0.35 9.23
CA ASP A 77 12.26 -0.52 9.70
C ASP A 77 11.84 -1.53 8.63
N MET A 78 11.72 -1.08 7.37
CA MET A 78 11.41 -1.99 6.27
C MET A 78 12.45 -3.11 6.15
N LYS A 79 13.76 -2.78 6.24
CA LYS A 79 14.84 -3.77 6.20
C LYS A 79 14.76 -4.73 7.40
N PHE A 80 14.53 -4.17 8.59
CA PHE A 80 14.41 -4.93 9.84
C PHE A 80 13.22 -5.91 9.78
N PHE A 81 12.01 -5.41 9.52
CA PHE A 81 10.82 -6.25 9.49
C PHE A 81 10.85 -7.29 8.37
N ARG A 82 11.35 -6.92 7.19
CA ARG A 82 11.54 -7.89 6.12
C ARG A 82 12.46 -9.04 6.52
N LYS A 83 13.56 -8.77 7.21
CA LYS A 83 14.47 -9.80 7.71
C LYS A 83 13.80 -10.64 8.79
N LYS A 84 13.17 -9.99 9.75
CA LYS A 84 12.53 -10.61 10.91
C LYS A 84 11.39 -11.57 10.52
N TYR A 85 10.55 -11.14 9.57
CA TYR A 85 9.36 -11.91 9.15
C TYR A 85 9.56 -12.70 7.87
N LYS A 86 10.81 -12.86 7.40
CA LYS A 86 11.12 -13.56 6.14
C LYS A 86 10.42 -14.92 6.02
N LYS A 87 10.33 -15.68 7.12
CA LYS A 87 9.70 -17.02 7.14
C LYS A 87 8.18 -17.00 6.93
N TYR A 88 7.52 -15.85 7.14
CA TYR A 88 6.07 -15.70 6.99
C TYR A 88 5.68 -15.01 5.68
N LEU A 89 6.59 -14.20 5.11
CA LEU A 89 6.32 -13.39 3.93
C LEU A 89 6.64 -14.17 2.65
N GLN A 90 5.67 -14.21 1.74
CA GLN A 90 5.77 -14.84 0.43
C GLN A 90 5.78 -13.78 -0.68
N ALA A 91 6.07 -14.18 -1.93
CA ALA A 91 6.10 -13.27 -3.07
C ALA A 91 4.82 -12.42 -3.21
N ASP A 92 3.66 -13.03 -2.96
CA ASP A 92 2.36 -12.35 -2.99
C ASP A 92 2.26 -11.19 -1.97
N ASP A 93 2.82 -11.37 -0.76
CA ASP A 93 2.83 -10.31 0.26
C ASP A 93 3.69 -9.10 -0.16
N TYR A 94 4.75 -9.32 -0.92
CA TYR A 94 5.57 -8.25 -1.50
C TYR A 94 4.83 -7.54 -2.63
N ILE A 95 4.12 -8.29 -3.48
CA ILE A 95 3.30 -7.74 -4.57
C ILE A 95 2.19 -6.86 -3.99
N LYS A 96 1.44 -7.36 -3.01
CA LYS A 96 0.38 -6.61 -2.31
C LYS A 96 0.91 -5.32 -1.66
N ARG A 97 2.10 -5.38 -1.04
CA ARG A 97 2.73 -4.18 -0.50
C ARG A 97 3.08 -3.18 -1.60
N ALA A 98 3.65 -3.63 -2.72
CA ALA A 98 3.98 -2.76 -3.84
C ALA A 98 2.71 -2.10 -4.41
N ASP A 99 1.62 -2.85 -4.54
CA ASP A 99 0.33 -2.33 -4.99
C ASP A 99 -0.22 -1.26 -4.02
N TYR A 100 -0.23 -1.55 -2.72
CA TYR A 100 -0.61 -0.57 -1.70
C TYR A 100 0.21 0.72 -1.80
N LEU A 101 1.54 0.62 -1.90
CA LEU A 101 2.43 1.77 -2.01
C LEU A 101 2.19 2.58 -3.29
N ALA A 102 1.89 1.88 -4.41
CA ALA A 102 1.52 2.52 -5.66
C ALA A 102 0.22 3.32 -5.52
N TRP A 103 -0.84 2.71 -5.00
CA TRP A 103 -2.11 3.38 -4.77
C TRP A 103 -2.01 4.56 -3.79
N GLU A 104 -1.14 4.48 -2.78
CA GLU A 104 -0.88 5.56 -1.82
C GLU A 104 0.14 6.60 -2.33
N ASN A 105 0.58 6.50 -3.59
CA ASN A 105 1.53 7.41 -4.24
C ASN A 105 2.86 7.55 -3.46
N LYS A 106 3.32 6.44 -2.85
CA LYS A 106 4.55 6.37 -2.05
C LYS A 106 5.76 6.06 -2.95
N TYR A 107 6.19 7.05 -3.72
CA TYR A 107 7.25 6.92 -4.75
C TYR A 107 8.52 6.22 -4.25
N TRP A 108 9.13 6.73 -3.17
CA TRP A 108 10.41 6.22 -2.67
C TRP A 108 10.28 4.84 -2.00
N ASP A 109 9.15 4.60 -1.32
CA ASP A 109 8.88 3.30 -0.70
C ASP A 109 8.67 2.23 -1.78
N LEU A 110 7.91 2.55 -2.81
CA LEU A 110 7.71 1.67 -3.96
C LEU A 110 9.04 1.40 -4.68
N LYS A 111 9.87 2.42 -4.94
CA LYS A 111 11.19 2.27 -5.55
C LYS A 111 12.06 1.28 -4.78
N ARG A 112 12.01 1.32 -3.44
CA ARG A 112 12.74 0.38 -2.59
C ARG A 112 12.21 -1.05 -2.65
N MET A 113 10.91 -1.22 -2.97
CA MET A 113 10.28 -2.54 -3.06
C MET A 113 10.57 -3.28 -4.37
N LEU A 114 10.82 -2.57 -5.48
CA LEU A 114 10.94 -3.16 -6.83
C LEU A 114 11.88 -4.37 -6.88
N ARG A 115 13.06 -4.26 -6.26
CA ARG A 115 14.09 -5.33 -6.25
C ARG A 115 13.68 -6.62 -5.52
N TYR A 116 12.54 -6.64 -4.84
CA TYR A 116 12.04 -7.81 -4.12
C TYR A 116 10.86 -8.48 -4.83
N LEU A 117 10.44 -7.94 -5.98
CA LEU A 117 9.31 -8.42 -6.74
C LEU A 117 9.74 -9.44 -7.79
N PRO A 118 8.87 -10.41 -8.14
CA PRO A 118 9.03 -11.20 -9.34
C PRO A 118 9.13 -10.30 -10.58
N LYS A 119 9.90 -10.72 -11.60
CA LYS A 119 10.27 -9.88 -12.75
C LYS A 119 9.10 -9.18 -13.44
N ASP A 120 8.02 -9.89 -13.68
CA ASP A 120 6.84 -9.34 -14.34
C ASP A 120 6.20 -8.20 -13.52
N TYR A 121 6.13 -8.38 -12.21
CA TYR A 121 5.62 -7.35 -11.27
C TYR A 121 6.62 -6.21 -11.08
N GLU A 122 7.90 -6.49 -11.10
CA GLU A 122 8.94 -5.43 -11.09
C GLU A 122 8.73 -4.48 -12.27
N LEU A 123 8.49 -5.01 -13.48
CA LEU A 123 8.23 -4.20 -14.68
C LEU A 123 6.94 -3.38 -14.55
N LEU A 124 5.85 -4.00 -14.08
CA LEU A 124 4.59 -3.30 -13.83
C LEU A 124 4.77 -2.15 -12.85
N TYR A 125 5.33 -2.42 -11.66
CA TYR A 125 5.45 -1.41 -10.61
C TYR A 125 6.55 -0.39 -10.89
N THR A 126 7.54 -0.70 -11.73
CA THR A 126 8.47 0.30 -12.25
C THR A 126 7.76 1.32 -13.13
N ALA A 127 6.88 0.88 -14.04
CA ALA A 127 6.07 1.78 -14.86
C ALA A 127 5.15 2.65 -13.98
N ARG A 128 4.45 2.03 -13.02
CA ARG A 128 3.60 2.76 -12.07
C ARG A 128 4.38 3.78 -11.24
N GLN A 129 5.58 3.42 -10.77
CA GLN A 129 6.45 4.30 -10.00
C GLN A 129 6.90 5.52 -10.81
N LEU A 130 7.32 5.33 -12.07
CA LEU A 130 7.71 6.43 -12.95
C LEU A 130 6.54 7.37 -13.27
N LEU A 131 5.32 6.84 -13.42
CA LEU A 131 4.10 7.62 -13.63
C LEU A 131 3.73 8.54 -12.45
N MET A 132 4.26 8.29 -11.24
CA MET A 132 4.03 9.15 -10.08
C MET A 132 4.83 10.46 -10.14
N SER A 133 5.84 10.53 -10.98
CA SER A 133 6.79 11.65 -11.07
C SER A 133 6.81 12.28 -12.46
N LYS A 134 7.59 13.35 -12.61
CA LYS A 134 7.88 13.96 -13.91
C LYS A 134 9.08 13.31 -14.61
N SER A 135 9.50 12.11 -14.20
CA SER A 135 10.66 11.40 -14.70
C SER A 135 10.58 11.10 -16.20
N TYR A 136 11.73 11.05 -16.85
CA TYR A 136 11.88 10.53 -18.21
C TYR A 136 11.74 8.99 -18.22
N GLY A 137 11.51 8.44 -19.42
CA GLY A 137 11.50 6.98 -19.61
C GLY A 137 10.17 6.29 -19.31
N VAL A 138 9.10 7.05 -19.04
CA VAL A 138 7.75 6.52 -18.79
C VAL A 138 7.27 5.62 -19.93
N ASP A 139 7.39 6.08 -21.19
CA ASP A 139 6.90 5.35 -22.35
C ASP A 139 7.66 4.03 -22.53
N ASN A 140 8.99 4.05 -22.34
CA ASN A 140 9.81 2.84 -22.37
C ASN A 140 9.45 1.85 -21.25
N ALA A 141 9.16 2.36 -20.05
CA ALA A 141 8.74 1.50 -18.94
C ALA A 141 7.37 0.86 -19.23
N ILE A 142 6.41 1.61 -19.78
CA ILE A 142 5.10 1.09 -20.17
C ILE A 142 5.23 0.01 -21.27
N LYS A 143 6.08 0.22 -22.28
CA LYS A 143 6.34 -0.76 -23.33
C LYS A 143 6.89 -2.10 -22.80
N LYS A 144 7.62 -2.07 -21.69
CA LYS A 144 8.20 -3.25 -21.04
C LYS A 144 7.20 -4.00 -20.14
N VAL A 145 6.04 -3.42 -19.85
CA VAL A 145 5.01 -4.08 -19.03
C VAL A 145 4.50 -5.34 -19.76
N PRO A 146 4.48 -6.51 -19.12
CA PRO A 146 3.96 -7.72 -19.72
C PRO A 146 2.50 -7.57 -20.20
N LYS A 147 2.17 -8.18 -21.34
CA LYS A 147 0.82 -8.08 -21.96
C LYS A 147 -0.32 -8.40 -21.00
N LYS A 148 -0.13 -9.35 -20.09
CA LYS A 148 -1.12 -9.72 -19.04
C LYS A 148 -1.51 -8.57 -18.10
N PHE A 149 -0.67 -7.54 -17.96
CA PHE A 149 -0.90 -6.38 -17.08
C PHE A 149 -1.29 -5.11 -17.85
N ILE A 150 -1.41 -5.13 -19.18
CA ILE A 150 -1.69 -3.91 -19.97
C ILE A 150 -3.03 -3.26 -19.57
N ASN A 151 -3.97 -4.06 -19.08
CA ASN A 151 -5.27 -3.64 -18.59
C ASN A 151 -5.34 -3.59 -17.06
N ASP A 152 -4.19 -3.56 -16.37
CA ASP A 152 -4.17 -3.42 -14.90
C ASP A 152 -4.81 -2.10 -14.48
N ALA A 153 -5.72 -2.17 -13.51
CA ALA A 153 -6.48 -1.01 -13.05
C ALA A 153 -5.59 0.09 -12.48
N GLY A 154 -4.58 -0.27 -11.69
CA GLY A 154 -3.65 0.66 -11.09
C GLY A 154 -2.75 1.32 -12.12
N LEU A 155 -2.25 0.56 -13.11
CA LEU A 155 -1.47 1.12 -14.22
C LEU A 155 -2.29 2.12 -15.03
N ASN A 156 -3.53 1.80 -15.38
CA ASN A 156 -4.41 2.70 -16.13
C ASN A 156 -4.78 3.94 -15.32
N TYR A 157 -5.02 3.82 -14.03
CA TYR A 157 -5.22 4.94 -13.13
C TYR A 157 -4.00 5.88 -13.10
N ASP A 158 -2.80 5.32 -12.95
CA ASP A 158 -1.56 6.10 -12.89
C ASP A 158 -1.28 6.80 -14.24
N ARG A 159 -1.57 6.14 -15.38
CA ARG A 159 -1.48 6.71 -16.74
C ARG A 159 -2.45 7.87 -16.93
N LEU A 160 -3.71 7.70 -16.54
CA LEU A 160 -4.74 8.74 -16.59
C LEU A 160 -4.30 9.97 -15.81
N LYS A 161 -3.92 9.78 -14.54
CA LYS A 161 -3.46 10.85 -13.65
C LYS A 161 -2.23 11.58 -14.19
N TRP A 162 -1.28 10.84 -14.77
CA TRP A 162 -0.06 11.39 -15.36
C TRP A 162 -0.37 12.24 -16.61
N ARG A 163 -1.25 11.74 -17.51
CA ARG A 163 -1.70 12.48 -18.71
C ARG A 163 -2.41 13.78 -18.31
N ARG A 164 -3.37 13.72 -17.41
CA ARG A 164 -4.09 14.89 -16.90
C ARG A 164 -3.15 15.96 -16.34
N LYS A 165 -2.21 15.56 -15.48
CA LYS A 165 -1.23 16.49 -14.89
C LYS A 165 -0.30 17.15 -15.90
N ARG A 166 -0.27 16.66 -17.13
CA ARG A 166 0.49 17.22 -18.28
C ARG A 166 -0.39 17.94 -19.29
N GLY A 167 -1.63 18.21 -18.95
CA GLY A 167 -2.59 18.89 -19.84
C GLY A 167 -3.07 18.03 -21.02
N ARG A 168 -2.79 16.73 -21.04
CA ARG A 168 -3.23 15.80 -22.10
C ARG A 168 -4.63 15.27 -21.80
N LEU A 169 -5.64 16.15 -21.88
CA LEU A 169 -7.01 15.83 -21.49
C LEU A 169 -7.62 14.73 -22.37
N ASP A 170 -7.48 14.84 -23.70
CA ASP A 170 -8.02 13.83 -24.64
C ASP A 170 -7.51 12.42 -24.32
N GLY A 171 -6.21 12.30 -24.08
CA GLY A 171 -5.61 11.01 -23.69
C GLY A 171 -6.07 10.50 -22.33
N SER A 172 -6.51 11.40 -21.43
CA SER A 172 -7.11 11.02 -20.15
C SER A 172 -8.54 10.55 -20.32
N LEU A 173 -9.32 11.22 -21.17
CA LEU A 173 -10.67 10.82 -21.55
C LEU A 173 -10.69 9.46 -22.24
N GLU A 174 -9.76 9.22 -23.18
CA GLU A 174 -9.61 7.92 -23.82
C GLU A 174 -9.48 6.76 -22.81
N ILE A 175 -8.71 6.97 -21.74
CA ILE A 175 -8.59 5.96 -20.66
C ILE A 175 -9.90 5.83 -19.92
N LEU A 176 -10.54 6.94 -19.51
CA LEU A 176 -11.82 6.91 -18.77
C LEU A 176 -12.92 6.17 -19.50
N LEU A 177 -13.04 6.38 -20.83
CA LEU A 177 -14.06 5.74 -21.65
C LEU A 177 -13.84 4.23 -21.80
N LYS A 178 -12.58 3.76 -21.70
CA LYS A 178 -12.23 2.33 -21.78
C LYS A 178 -12.32 1.58 -20.44
N ILE A 179 -12.57 2.29 -19.34
CA ILE A 179 -12.64 1.67 -18.01
C ILE A 179 -13.89 0.80 -17.88
N LYS A 180 -13.66 -0.44 -17.46
CA LYS A 180 -14.75 -1.38 -17.14
C LYS A 180 -15.43 -0.98 -15.83
N ASN A 181 -16.73 -0.71 -15.89
CA ASN A 181 -17.53 -0.38 -14.72
C ASN A 181 -17.92 -1.66 -13.94
N ASN A 182 -16.96 -2.31 -13.31
CA ASN A 182 -17.22 -3.44 -12.42
C ASN A 182 -16.32 -3.39 -11.18
N LYS A 183 -16.77 -3.98 -10.09
CA LYS A 183 -16.08 -3.99 -8.78
C LYS A 183 -14.69 -4.62 -8.84
N LYS A 184 -14.48 -5.59 -9.71
CA LYS A 184 -13.20 -6.28 -9.86
C LYS A 184 -12.14 -5.37 -10.48
N TYR A 185 -12.53 -4.45 -11.36
CA TYR A 185 -11.64 -3.48 -11.99
C TYR A 185 -11.50 -2.20 -11.18
N LEU A 186 -12.61 -1.67 -10.64
CA LEU A 186 -12.62 -0.43 -9.86
C LEU A 186 -12.23 -0.68 -8.40
N ILE A 187 -11.02 -1.18 -8.17
CA ILE A 187 -10.51 -1.53 -6.84
C ILE A 187 -10.52 -0.34 -5.86
N ARG A 188 -10.33 0.88 -6.37
CA ARG A 188 -10.30 2.13 -5.58
C ARG A 188 -11.25 3.16 -6.22
N PRO A 189 -12.57 2.95 -6.10
CA PRO A 189 -13.57 3.79 -6.77
C PRO A 189 -13.50 5.25 -6.33
N ASP A 190 -13.14 5.53 -5.08
CA ASP A 190 -12.91 6.87 -4.53
C ASP A 190 -11.84 7.66 -5.31
N LYS A 191 -10.76 7.01 -5.69
CA LYS A 191 -9.67 7.64 -6.45
C LYS A 191 -10.07 7.88 -7.90
N TRP A 192 -10.76 6.93 -8.54
CA TRP A 192 -11.29 7.08 -9.88
C TRP A 192 -12.32 8.21 -9.96
N TRP A 193 -13.20 8.30 -8.98
CA TRP A 193 -14.20 9.36 -8.90
C TRP A 193 -13.55 10.76 -8.82
N LYS A 194 -12.53 10.93 -7.99
CA LYS A 194 -11.79 12.20 -7.88
C LYS A 194 -11.19 12.62 -9.21
N GLU A 195 -10.54 11.71 -9.94
CA GLU A 195 -9.95 12.04 -11.25
C GLU A 195 -11.03 12.39 -12.28
N ARG A 196 -12.13 11.63 -12.29
CA ARG A 196 -13.29 11.91 -13.16
C ARG A 196 -13.87 13.30 -12.89
N ALA A 197 -14.09 13.65 -11.63
CA ALA A 197 -14.61 14.95 -11.25
C ALA A 197 -13.67 16.11 -11.63
N ILE A 198 -12.35 15.92 -11.56
CA ILE A 198 -11.38 16.95 -11.98
C ILE A 198 -11.44 17.12 -13.50
N ILE A 199 -11.41 16.03 -14.28
CA ILE A 199 -11.44 16.08 -15.74
C ILE A 199 -12.74 16.71 -16.24
N SER A 200 -13.90 16.33 -15.67
CA SER A 200 -15.20 16.87 -16.04
C SER A 200 -15.34 18.38 -15.84
N ARG A 201 -14.58 18.97 -14.90
CA ARG A 201 -14.56 20.43 -14.69
C ARG A 201 -13.58 21.16 -15.61
N SER A 202 -12.75 20.44 -16.33
CA SER A 202 -11.71 20.98 -17.21
C SER A 202 -12.13 20.89 -18.69
N LEU A 203 -13.30 20.32 -18.97
CA LEU A 203 -13.97 20.27 -20.26
C LEU A 203 -14.94 21.43 -20.42
#